data_8982d17b095d44327549991691ae4c25
#
_entry.id   8982d17b095d44327549991691ae4c25
#
_cell.length_a   1.000
_cell.length_b   1.000
_cell.length_c   1.000
_cell.angle_alpha   90.00
_cell.angle_beta   90.00
_cell.angle_gamma   90.00
#
_symmetry.space_group_name_H-M   'P 1'
#
loop_
_entity.id
_entity.type
_entity.pdbx_description
1 polymer ?
#
loop_
_entity_poly.entity_id
_entity_poly.type
_entity_poly.pdbx_seq_one_letter_code
_entity_poly.pdbx_strand_id
1 'polypeptide(L)'
;MMQPALAGQQEASHPMKPAQEFDLHAIEVLIMTVELGGMSQCAAHLEITQSAVSQTIARLEASIGTPLFDRSMRPLGLTTSGRSMFERGKHLLALARSTYDNVRVGADLPLARLTVAMSFSLANQLTAAIMSDLGGRAERWNIRSGISLEHQGEFLARDIDMLVTGSFNLEHRDNIELHPVFEEGFVIAVPASYQKQLQIDAGPADLPFIRFSRLTGMGQQIERQIVRLKLGLRQGVEVESSHQQLALVAAGLGWTITSPVCLSAAPELLRKIRIEPMPRGRFSRTVQVVSRTGELGALPQQVARVCSRQLKEVTFPPLIQQMPWLEEQITWHA
;
A
#
# COMPACT_ATOMS: atom_id res chain seq x y z
N MET A 1 -48.37 -29.39 -44.67
CA MET A 1 -47.70 -29.23 -43.39
C MET A 1 -46.52 -28.28 -43.61
N MET A 2 -46.75 -27.01 -43.31
CA MET A 2 -45.78 -25.93 -43.54
C MET A 2 -44.92 -25.74 -42.26
N GLN A 3 -43.59 -25.80 -42.42
CA GLN A 3 -42.66 -25.35 -41.39
C GLN A 3 -42.57 -23.80 -41.44
N PRO A 4 -42.53 -23.10 -40.30
CA PRO A 4 -42.24 -21.68 -40.29
C PRO A 4 -40.69 -21.44 -40.21
N ALA A 5 -40.26 -20.52 -41.04
CA ALA A 5 -38.90 -20.01 -41.13
C ALA A 5 -38.48 -19.28 -39.85
N LEU A 6 -37.31 -19.61 -39.31
CA LEU A 6 -36.60 -18.86 -38.28
C LEU A 6 -36.06 -17.56 -38.90
N ALA A 7 -36.65 -16.42 -38.54
CA ALA A 7 -36.11 -15.10 -38.82
C ALA A 7 -34.90 -14.84 -37.90
N GLY A 8 -33.73 -14.74 -38.50
CA GLY A 8 -32.53 -14.29 -37.84
C GLY A 8 -32.66 -12.84 -37.37
N GLN A 9 -32.57 -12.60 -36.08
CA GLN A 9 -32.37 -11.26 -35.54
C GLN A 9 -30.90 -10.87 -35.80
N GLN A 10 -30.72 -10.00 -36.78
CA GLN A 10 -29.47 -9.24 -36.94
C GLN A 10 -29.39 -8.25 -35.76
N GLU A 11 -28.49 -8.49 -34.84
CA GLU A 11 -28.05 -7.48 -33.89
C GLU A 11 -27.45 -6.31 -34.67
N ALA A 12 -28.21 -5.22 -34.70
CA ALA A 12 -27.76 -3.95 -35.26
C ALA A 12 -26.61 -3.46 -34.39
N SER A 13 -25.35 -3.56 -34.88
CA SER A 13 -24.19 -2.90 -34.32
C SER A 13 -24.50 -1.38 -34.29
N HIS A 14 -24.78 -0.86 -33.12
CA HIS A 14 -24.84 0.58 -32.91
C HIS A 14 -23.46 1.16 -33.24
N PRO A 15 -23.37 2.11 -34.21
CA PRO A 15 -22.11 2.80 -34.44
C PRO A 15 -21.75 3.52 -33.14
N MET A 16 -20.58 3.18 -32.57
CA MET A 16 -20.00 3.95 -31.44
C MET A 16 -19.98 5.41 -31.88
N LYS A 17 -20.73 6.27 -31.16
CA LYS A 17 -20.57 7.72 -31.33
C LYS A 17 -19.10 8.01 -31.06
N PRO A 18 -18.43 8.87 -31.88
CA PRO A 18 -17.05 9.26 -31.60
C PRO A 18 -16.98 9.73 -30.16
N ALA A 19 -16.01 9.21 -29.39
CA ALA A 19 -15.77 9.62 -28.02
C ALA A 19 -15.69 11.15 -28.05
N GLN A 20 -16.52 11.82 -27.22
CA GLN A 20 -16.42 13.26 -27.09
C GLN A 20 -14.97 13.59 -26.71
N GLU A 21 -14.32 14.39 -27.56
CA GLU A 21 -12.90 14.70 -27.43
C GLU A 21 -12.67 15.56 -26.20
N PHE A 22 -12.22 14.95 -25.11
CA PHE A 22 -11.51 15.67 -24.07
C PHE A 22 -10.06 15.19 -24.03
N ASP A 23 -9.17 16.16 -24.01
CA ASP A 23 -7.73 15.94 -23.99
C ASP A 23 -7.28 15.50 -22.59
N LEU A 24 -6.43 14.46 -22.50
CA LEU A 24 -5.80 14.06 -21.25
C LEU A 24 -5.04 15.19 -20.57
N HIS A 25 -4.39 16.04 -21.37
CA HIS A 25 -3.71 17.23 -20.85
C HIS A 25 -4.67 18.20 -20.14
N ALA A 26 -5.87 18.39 -20.68
CA ALA A 26 -6.87 19.26 -20.04
C ALA A 26 -7.35 18.69 -18.69
N ILE A 27 -7.45 17.36 -18.56
CA ILE A 27 -7.74 16.68 -17.29
C ILE A 27 -6.58 16.87 -16.32
N GLU A 28 -5.34 16.74 -16.77
CA GLU A 28 -4.15 16.94 -15.94
C GLU A 28 -4.10 18.37 -15.40
N VAL A 29 -4.32 19.37 -16.22
CA VAL A 29 -4.38 20.78 -15.81
C VAL A 29 -5.48 21.03 -14.77
N LEU A 30 -6.66 20.41 -14.92
CA LEU A 30 -7.72 20.49 -13.92
C LEU A 30 -7.27 19.90 -12.57
N ILE A 31 -6.70 18.69 -12.57
CA ILE A 31 -6.24 18.01 -11.36
C ILE A 31 -5.16 18.84 -10.67
N MET A 32 -4.15 19.30 -11.41
CA MET A 32 -3.08 20.14 -10.87
C MET A 32 -3.59 21.46 -10.30
N THR A 33 -4.60 22.07 -10.95
CA THR A 33 -5.23 23.30 -10.44
C THR A 33 -5.85 23.07 -9.06
N VAL A 34 -6.47 21.92 -8.84
CA VAL A 34 -7.06 21.57 -7.54
C VAL A 34 -5.98 21.26 -6.50
N GLU A 35 -5.01 20.43 -6.85
CA GLU A 35 -3.96 19.96 -5.92
C GLU A 35 -3.00 21.08 -5.49
N LEU A 36 -2.71 22.01 -6.37
CA LEU A 36 -1.85 23.17 -6.09
C LEU A 36 -2.61 24.35 -5.46
N GLY A 37 -3.93 24.26 -5.33
CA GLY A 37 -4.75 25.28 -4.67
C GLY A 37 -5.16 26.46 -5.56
N GLY A 38 -5.00 26.37 -6.89
CA GLY A 38 -5.50 27.39 -7.82
C GLY A 38 -4.78 27.49 -9.16
N MET A 39 -5.39 28.26 -10.06
CA MET A 39 -4.91 28.41 -11.45
C MET A 39 -3.55 29.10 -11.53
N SER A 40 -3.25 30.04 -10.63
CA SER A 40 -1.97 30.76 -10.63
C SER A 40 -0.82 29.84 -10.22
N GLN A 41 -1.03 29.00 -9.21
CA GLN A 41 -0.05 28.02 -8.75
C GLN A 41 0.19 26.93 -9.80
N CYS A 42 -0.89 26.47 -10.46
CA CYS A 42 -0.81 25.53 -11.57
C CYS A 42 0.00 26.14 -12.75
N ALA A 43 -0.28 27.40 -13.11
CA ALA A 43 0.43 28.11 -14.15
C ALA A 43 1.93 28.24 -13.87
N ALA A 44 2.28 28.60 -12.64
CA ALA A 44 3.69 28.68 -12.20
C ALA A 44 4.38 27.32 -12.27
N HIS A 45 3.70 26.24 -11.87
CA HIS A 45 4.24 24.89 -11.89
C HIS A 45 4.45 24.36 -13.32
N LEU A 46 3.54 24.69 -14.25
CA LEU A 46 3.62 24.29 -15.66
C LEU A 46 4.46 25.25 -16.53
N GLU A 47 4.98 26.31 -15.95
CA GLU A 47 5.74 27.37 -16.67
C GLU A 47 4.93 27.99 -17.83
N ILE A 48 3.61 28.15 -17.65
CA ILE A 48 2.70 28.79 -18.60
C ILE A 48 1.96 29.96 -17.96
N THR A 49 1.16 30.68 -18.75
CA THR A 49 0.37 31.80 -18.22
C THR A 49 -0.91 31.30 -17.53
N GLN A 50 -1.38 32.05 -16.52
CA GLN A 50 -2.68 31.74 -15.88
C GLN A 50 -3.83 31.77 -16.88
N SER A 51 -3.76 32.63 -17.90
CA SER A 51 -4.76 32.68 -18.98
C SER A 51 -4.79 31.37 -19.80
N ALA A 52 -3.62 30.76 -20.04
CA ALA A 52 -3.55 29.46 -20.73
C ALA A 52 -4.20 28.34 -19.91
N VAL A 53 -3.95 28.28 -18.59
CA VAL A 53 -4.62 27.35 -17.66
C VAL A 53 -6.13 27.56 -17.71
N SER A 54 -6.59 28.81 -17.57
CA SER A 54 -8.02 29.16 -17.59
C SER A 54 -8.69 28.78 -18.91
N GLN A 55 -8.03 29.00 -20.06
CA GLN A 55 -8.54 28.61 -21.37
C GLN A 55 -8.63 27.08 -21.55
N THR A 56 -7.63 26.35 -21.06
CA THR A 56 -7.64 24.87 -21.09
C THR A 56 -8.81 24.33 -20.29
N ILE A 57 -9.04 24.84 -19.08
CA ILE A 57 -10.17 24.47 -18.26
C ILE A 57 -11.50 24.86 -18.92
N ALA A 58 -11.62 26.05 -19.48
CA ALA A 58 -12.83 26.48 -20.16
C ALA A 58 -13.18 25.61 -21.38
N ARG A 59 -12.16 25.17 -22.16
CA ARG A 59 -12.37 24.21 -23.25
C ARG A 59 -12.84 22.86 -22.74
N LEU A 60 -12.28 22.35 -21.63
CA LEU A 60 -12.74 21.11 -21.01
C LEU A 60 -14.19 21.23 -20.52
N GLU A 61 -14.56 22.34 -19.85
CA GLU A 61 -15.93 22.63 -19.43
C GLU A 61 -16.89 22.68 -20.62
N ALA A 62 -16.48 23.32 -21.70
CA ALA A 62 -17.27 23.41 -22.93
C ALA A 62 -17.48 22.03 -23.62
N SER A 63 -16.44 21.17 -23.66
CA SER A 63 -16.54 19.83 -24.24
C SER A 63 -17.50 18.91 -23.45
N ILE A 64 -17.56 19.10 -22.12
CA ILE A 64 -18.43 18.32 -21.21
C ILE A 64 -19.84 18.94 -21.13
N GLY A 65 -19.97 20.25 -21.43
CA GLY A 65 -21.24 20.99 -21.37
C GLY A 65 -21.66 21.37 -19.94
N THR A 66 -20.72 21.36 -18.95
CA THR A 66 -21.02 21.75 -17.58
C THR A 66 -19.79 22.38 -16.91
N PRO A 67 -19.98 23.40 -16.05
CA PRO A 67 -18.88 23.99 -15.29
C PRO A 67 -18.30 23.00 -14.27
N LEU A 68 -16.99 22.94 -14.17
CA LEU A 68 -16.25 22.10 -13.24
C LEU A 68 -15.78 22.85 -12.00
N PHE A 69 -15.58 24.19 -12.14
CA PHE A 69 -15.24 25.06 -11.02
C PHE A 69 -16.40 25.98 -10.64
N ASP A 70 -16.61 26.15 -9.36
CA ASP A 70 -17.51 27.18 -8.83
C ASP A 70 -16.72 28.48 -8.63
N ARG A 71 -16.93 29.42 -9.57
CA ARG A 71 -16.23 30.71 -9.59
C ARG A 71 -16.76 31.70 -8.55
N SER A 72 -17.86 31.39 -7.88
CA SER A 72 -18.41 32.20 -6.78
C SER A 72 -17.70 31.97 -5.47
N MET A 73 -17.00 30.85 -5.31
CA MET A 73 -16.26 30.50 -4.10
C MET A 73 -14.87 31.10 -4.06
N ARG A 74 -14.40 31.45 -2.88
CA ARG A 74 -13.02 31.85 -2.60
C ARG A 74 -12.55 31.16 -1.33
N PRO A 75 -11.53 30.28 -1.39
CA PRO A 75 -10.77 29.85 -2.59
C PRO A 75 -11.66 29.12 -3.62
N LEU A 76 -11.17 29.04 -4.88
CA LEU A 76 -11.85 28.40 -6.00
C LEU A 76 -12.26 26.96 -5.65
N GLY A 77 -13.55 26.65 -5.69
CA GLY A 77 -14.10 25.35 -5.34
C GLY A 77 -14.47 24.53 -6.56
N LEU A 78 -14.61 23.20 -6.38
CA LEU A 78 -15.15 22.32 -7.41
C LEU A 78 -16.67 22.23 -7.31
N THR A 79 -17.35 22.24 -8.47
CA THR A 79 -18.76 21.82 -8.57
C THR A 79 -18.88 20.31 -8.30
N THR A 80 -20.10 19.78 -8.22
CA THR A 80 -20.35 18.33 -8.15
C THR A 80 -19.76 17.61 -9.37
N SER A 81 -19.95 18.17 -10.59
CA SER A 81 -19.37 17.66 -11.83
C SER A 81 -17.83 17.75 -11.80
N GLY A 82 -17.28 18.86 -11.27
CA GLY A 82 -15.85 19.04 -11.09
C GLY A 82 -15.23 18.02 -10.16
N ARG A 83 -15.88 17.71 -9.04
CA ARG A 83 -15.42 16.66 -8.11
C ARG A 83 -15.43 15.29 -8.77
N SER A 84 -16.49 14.93 -9.50
CA SER A 84 -16.54 13.69 -10.25
C SER A 84 -15.45 13.63 -11.32
N MET A 85 -15.19 14.73 -12.05
CA MET A 85 -14.11 14.80 -13.04
C MET A 85 -12.73 14.69 -12.38
N PHE A 86 -12.50 15.33 -11.25
CA PHE A 86 -11.26 15.24 -10.49
C PHE A 86 -10.94 13.79 -10.09
N GLU A 87 -11.89 13.08 -9.46
CA GLU A 87 -11.68 11.69 -9.01
C GLU A 87 -11.52 10.73 -10.21
N ARG A 88 -12.43 10.78 -11.19
CA ARG A 88 -12.37 9.90 -12.37
C ARG A 88 -11.22 10.24 -13.30
N GLY A 89 -10.87 11.52 -13.41
CA GLY A 89 -9.73 12.00 -14.19
C GLY A 89 -8.39 11.46 -13.66
N LYS A 90 -8.20 11.40 -12.37
CA LYS A 90 -7.03 10.73 -11.75
C LYS A 90 -6.91 9.28 -12.20
N HIS A 91 -8.00 8.53 -12.16
CA HIS A 91 -8.00 7.12 -12.63
C HIS A 91 -7.69 7.02 -14.12
N LEU A 92 -8.24 7.91 -14.95
CA LEU A 92 -7.98 7.92 -16.38
C LEU A 92 -6.52 8.22 -16.71
N LEU A 93 -5.95 9.25 -16.08
CA LEU A 93 -4.53 9.57 -16.26
C LEU A 93 -3.61 8.46 -15.78
N ALA A 94 -3.94 7.83 -14.66
CA ALA A 94 -3.20 6.67 -14.16
C ALA A 94 -3.27 5.49 -15.14
N LEU A 95 -4.43 5.23 -15.74
CA LEU A 95 -4.61 4.19 -16.76
C LEU A 95 -3.83 4.50 -18.04
N ALA A 96 -3.88 5.74 -18.52
CA ALA A 96 -3.12 6.17 -19.69
C ALA A 96 -1.60 6.00 -19.46
N ARG A 97 -1.12 6.38 -18.27
CA ARG A 97 0.28 6.19 -17.87
C ARG A 97 0.64 4.71 -17.80
N SER A 98 -0.15 3.90 -17.13
CA SER A 98 0.04 2.44 -17.05
C SER A 98 0.07 1.80 -18.45
N THR A 99 -0.77 2.25 -19.38
CA THR A 99 -0.77 1.78 -20.76
C THR A 99 0.56 2.10 -21.46
N TYR A 100 1.04 3.35 -21.31
CA TYR A 100 2.35 3.74 -21.83
C TYR A 100 3.49 2.91 -21.24
N ASP A 101 3.49 2.72 -19.94
CA ASP A 101 4.51 1.95 -19.22
C ASP A 101 4.48 0.46 -19.64
N ASN A 102 3.30 -0.14 -19.83
CA ASN A 102 3.16 -1.52 -20.31
C ASN A 102 3.78 -1.74 -21.69
N VAL A 103 3.62 -0.78 -22.59
CA VAL A 103 4.28 -0.83 -23.90
C VAL A 103 5.80 -0.79 -23.75
N ARG A 104 6.33 0.03 -22.84
CA ARG A 104 7.77 0.12 -22.53
C ARG A 104 8.30 -1.17 -21.90
N VAL A 105 7.58 -1.75 -20.95
CA VAL A 105 7.95 -3.05 -20.35
C VAL A 105 8.03 -4.15 -21.40
N GLY A 106 7.08 -4.21 -22.32
CA GLY A 106 7.12 -5.15 -23.45
C GLY A 106 8.32 -4.97 -24.37
N ALA A 107 8.90 -3.76 -24.41
CA ALA A 107 10.12 -3.43 -25.16
C ALA A 107 11.41 -3.52 -24.31
N ASP A 108 11.33 -4.02 -23.07
CA ASP A 108 12.44 -4.08 -22.08
C ASP A 108 13.07 -2.70 -21.76
N LEU A 109 12.29 -1.64 -21.88
CA LEU A 109 12.72 -0.28 -21.54
C LEU A 109 12.39 0.04 -20.07
N PRO A 110 13.19 0.90 -19.40
CA PRO A 110 12.86 1.35 -18.06
C PRO A 110 11.51 2.08 -18.02
N LEU A 111 10.73 1.86 -16.95
CA LEU A 111 9.52 2.64 -16.68
C LEU A 111 9.87 4.11 -16.48
N ALA A 112 9.05 5.04 -16.92
CA ALA A 112 9.27 6.46 -16.68
C ALA A 112 9.23 6.78 -15.17
N ARG A 113 8.30 6.15 -14.44
CA ARG A 113 8.17 6.26 -12.99
C ARG A 113 7.60 4.98 -12.40
N LEU A 114 8.05 4.62 -11.21
CA LEU A 114 7.49 3.52 -10.43
C LEU A 114 7.31 3.95 -8.98
N THR A 115 6.09 3.85 -8.47
CA THR A 115 5.75 4.13 -7.07
C THR A 115 5.53 2.82 -6.33
N VAL A 116 6.39 2.54 -5.34
CA VAL A 116 6.30 1.35 -4.48
C VAL A 116 6.05 1.79 -3.05
N ALA A 117 5.03 1.23 -2.40
CA ALA A 117 4.74 1.53 -1.02
C ALA A 117 4.90 0.30 -0.11
N MET A 118 5.39 0.56 1.09
CA MET A 118 5.69 -0.47 2.09
C MET A 118 5.34 0.04 3.49
N SER A 119 5.13 -0.88 4.44
CA SER A 119 5.13 -0.50 5.87
C SER A 119 6.52 -0.04 6.30
N PHE A 120 6.61 0.80 7.34
CA PHE A 120 7.88 1.35 7.83
C PHE A 120 8.94 0.28 8.10
N SER A 121 8.56 -0.84 8.75
CA SER A 121 9.49 -1.93 9.06
C SER A 121 10.05 -2.62 7.83
N LEU A 122 9.23 -2.79 6.77
CA LEU A 122 9.66 -3.39 5.50
C LEU A 122 10.51 -2.40 4.70
N ALA A 123 10.11 -1.13 4.62
CA ALA A 123 10.84 -0.12 3.86
C ALA A 123 12.29 0.02 4.35
N ASN A 124 12.50 0.07 5.66
CA ASN A 124 13.84 0.16 6.26
C ASN A 124 14.76 -1.03 5.90
N GLN A 125 14.18 -2.21 5.70
CA GLN A 125 14.94 -3.43 5.41
C GLN A 125 15.16 -3.66 3.91
N LEU A 126 14.24 -3.21 3.06
CA LEU A 126 14.15 -3.66 1.67
C LEU A 126 14.55 -2.60 0.64
N THR A 127 14.39 -1.30 0.96
CA THR A 127 14.61 -0.22 -0.03
C THR A 127 16.00 -0.29 -0.66
N ALA A 128 17.05 -0.44 0.14
CA ALA A 128 18.42 -0.46 -0.37
C ALA A 128 18.67 -1.65 -1.33
N ALA A 129 18.17 -2.83 -0.98
CA ALA A 129 18.32 -4.02 -1.82
C ALA A 129 17.54 -3.91 -3.13
N ILE A 130 16.30 -3.40 -3.08
CA ILE A 130 15.48 -3.15 -4.28
C ILE A 130 16.20 -2.17 -5.21
N MET A 131 16.71 -1.07 -4.67
CA MET A 131 17.41 -0.06 -5.47
C MET A 131 18.74 -0.55 -6.03
N SER A 132 19.49 -1.36 -5.27
CA SER A 132 20.75 -1.95 -5.75
C SER A 132 20.52 -2.89 -6.93
N ASP A 133 19.50 -3.73 -6.89
CA ASP A 133 19.30 -4.78 -7.88
C ASP A 133 18.40 -4.35 -9.06
N LEU A 134 17.42 -3.51 -8.78
CA LEU A 134 16.36 -3.18 -9.73
C LEU A 134 16.27 -1.68 -10.05
N GLY A 135 17.18 -0.86 -9.53
CA GLY A 135 17.15 0.61 -9.70
C GLY A 135 17.06 1.04 -11.18
N GLY A 136 17.71 0.31 -12.09
CA GLY A 136 17.66 0.56 -13.53
C GLY A 136 16.32 0.21 -14.23
N ARG A 137 15.34 -0.39 -13.51
CA ARG A 137 14.03 -0.76 -14.07
C ARG A 137 13.06 0.41 -14.20
N ALA A 138 13.37 1.54 -13.58
CA ALA A 138 12.61 2.79 -13.75
C ALA A 138 13.56 3.99 -13.74
N GLU A 139 13.23 5.02 -14.51
CA GLU A 139 13.97 6.29 -14.56
C GLU A 139 13.80 7.07 -13.24
N ARG A 140 12.62 6.95 -12.63
CA ARG A 140 12.30 7.56 -11.33
C ARG A 140 11.58 6.57 -10.43
N TRP A 141 12.17 6.30 -9.28
CA TRP A 141 11.54 5.56 -8.20
C TRP A 141 10.96 6.49 -7.16
N ASN A 142 9.75 6.18 -6.71
CA ASN A 142 9.10 6.82 -5.58
C ASN A 142 8.81 5.74 -4.53
N ILE A 143 9.64 5.67 -3.50
CA ILE A 143 9.45 4.72 -2.39
C ILE A 143 8.69 5.43 -1.28
N ARG A 144 7.51 4.90 -0.95
CA ARG A 144 6.65 5.43 0.11
C ARG A 144 6.61 4.46 1.28
N SER A 145 6.67 5.00 2.49
CA SER A 145 6.53 4.21 3.71
C SER A 145 5.44 4.81 4.59
N GLY A 146 4.63 3.95 5.20
CA GLY A 146 3.49 4.43 5.99
C GLY A 146 2.54 3.34 6.43
N ILE A 147 1.28 3.73 6.62
CA ILE A 147 0.20 2.87 7.10
C ILE A 147 -0.34 2.01 5.94
N SER A 148 -0.33 0.70 6.12
CA SER A 148 -0.67 -0.25 5.05
C SER A 148 -2.10 -0.12 4.51
N LEU A 149 -3.06 0.32 5.31
CA LEU A 149 -4.44 0.51 4.85
C LEU A 149 -4.60 1.77 3.98
N GLU A 150 -3.87 2.84 4.30
CA GLU A 150 -3.84 4.05 3.46
C GLU A 150 -3.22 3.72 2.10
N HIS A 151 -2.06 3.06 2.10
CA HIS A 151 -1.41 2.59 0.87
C HIS A 151 -2.29 1.67 0.03
N GLN A 152 -3.15 0.86 0.66
CA GLN A 152 -4.11 0.02 -0.05
C GLN A 152 -5.16 0.85 -0.78
N GLY A 153 -5.67 1.92 -0.14
CA GLY A 153 -6.58 2.88 -0.77
C GLY A 153 -5.92 3.59 -1.97
N GLU A 154 -4.70 4.06 -1.80
CA GLU A 154 -3.92 4.73 -2.84
C GLU A 154 -3.55 3.79 -4.00
N PHE A 155 -3.27 2.51 -3.71
CA PHE A 155 -3.07 1.47 -4.73
C PHE A 155 -4.34 1.26 -5.58
N LEU A 156 -5.50 1.22 -4.94
CA LEU A 156 -6.78 1.13 -5.65
C LEU A 156 -7.09 2.39 -6.46
N ALA A 157 -6.67 3.55 -5.98
CA ALA A 157 -6.77 4.83 -6.69
C ALA A 157 -5.72 5.01 -7.80
N ARG A 158 -4.81 4.03 -7.99
CA ARG A 158 -3.70 4.06 -8.96
C ARG A 158 -2.60 5.10 -8.67
N ASP A 159 -2.53 5.62 -7.46
CA ASP A 159 -1.45 6.51 -7.01
C ASP A 159 -0.18 5.71 -6.63
N ILE A 160 -0.34 4.41 -6.40
CA ILE A 160 0.73 3.44 -6.12
C ILE A 160 0.66 2.32 -7.16
N ASP A 161 1.82 1.94 -7.69
CA ASP A 161 1.93 0.90 -8.71
C ASP A 161 2.11 -0.50 -8.09
N MET A 162 2.81 -0.57 -6.95
CA MET A 162 3.14 -1.82 -6.26
C MET A 162 3.15 -1.64 -4.74
N LEU A 163 2.67 -2.66 -4.00
CA LEU A 163 2.77 -2.73 -2.55
C LEU A 163 3.69 -3.87 -2.12
N VAL A 164 4.46 -3.65 -1.05
CA VAL A 164 5.08 -4.75 -0.28
C VAL A 164 4.46 -4.71 1.12
N THR A 165 3.62 -5.68 1.42
CA THR A 165 2.76 -5.63 2.61
C THR A 165 2.50 -7.01 3.21
N GLY A 166 2.36 -7.05 4.54
CA GLY A 166 1.89 -8.23 5.28
C GLY A 166 0.38 -8.23 5.55
N SER A 167 -0.38 -7.35 4.89
CA SER A 167 -1.81 -7.20 5.13
C SER A 167 -2.48 -6.65 3.88
N PHE A 168 -3.10 -7.54 3.14
CA PHE A 168 -3.87 -7.16 1.95
C PHE A 168 -5.22 -7.88 1.99
N ASN A 169 -6.30 -7.12 1.97
CA ASN A 169 -7.65 -7.65 2.19
C ASN A 169 -8.49 -7.77 0.90
N LEU A 170 -7.87 -7.66 -0.28
CA LEU A 170 -8.54 -7.62 -1.58
C LEU A 170 -8.08 -8.75 -2.52
N GLU A 171 -7.75 -9.89 -1.95
CA GLU A 171 -7.16 -11.06 -2.64
C GLU A 171 -8.07 -11.64 -3.76
N HIS A 172 -9.34 -11.29 -3.77
CA HIS A 172 -10.33 -11.84 -4.71
C HIS A 172 -10.71 -10.88 -5.86
N ARG A 173 -9.87 -9.89 -6.16
CA ARG A 173 -10.07 -9.01 -7.33
C ARG A 173 -9.35 -9.59 -8.54
N ASP A 174 -10.07 -9.80 -9.64
CA ASP A 174 -9.59 -10.41 -10.88
C ASP A 174 -8.42 -9.68 -11.56
N ASN A 175 -8.13 -8.45 -11.14
CA ASN A 175 -7.10 -7.61 -11.73
C ASN A 175 -5.88 -7.38 -10.80
N ILE A 176 -5.70 -8.22 -9.79
CA ILE A 176 -4.58 -8.13 -8.83
C ILE A 176 -3.79 -9.43 -8.85
N GLU A 177 -2.48 -9.32 -8.92
CA GLU A 177 -1.54 -10.42 -8.75
C GLU A 177 -0.79 -10.29 -7.44
N LEU A 178 -0.56 -11.42 -6.80
CA LEU A 178 0.10 -11.55 -5.52
C LEU A 178 1.35 -12.41 -5.68
N HIS A 179 2.48 -11.91 -5.19
CA HIS A 179 3.73 -12.66 -5.16
C HIS A 179 4.16 -12.81 -3.69
N PRO A 180 3.86 -13.96 -3.05
CA PRO A 180 4.25 -14.23 -1.69
C PRO A 180 5.77 -14.20 -1.53
N VAL A 181 6.26 -13.56 -0.48
CA VAL A 181 7.70 -13.46 -0.15
C VAL A 181 8.02 -14.45 0.99
N PHE A 182 7.35 -14.29 2.12
CA PHE A 182 7.47 -15.15 3.29
C PHE A 182 6.24 -15.04 4.18
N GLU A 183 6.08 -16.03 5.04
CA GLU A 183 5.11 -16.01 6.13
C GLU A 183 5.85 -15.93 7.46
N GLU A 184 5.38 -15.08 8.38
CA GLU A 184 5.93 -14.95 9.73
C GLU A 184 4.86 -15.10 10.80
N GLY A 185 5.21 -15.87 11.85
CA GLY A 185 4.40 -16.01 13.05
C GLY A 185 4.49 -14.79 13.94
N PHE A 186 3.39 -14.43 14.62
CA PHE A 186 3.42 -13.38 15.65
C PHE A 186 4.03 -13.90 16.95
N VAL A 187 4.70 -13.00 17.65
CA VAL A 187 5.43 -13.25 18.89
C VAL A 187 5.04 -12.25 19.96
N ILE A 188 5.31 -12.57 21.21
CA ILE A 188 5.09 -11.67 22.35
C ILE A 188 6.42 -10.98 22.69
N ALA A 189 6.36 -9.68 22.97
CA ALA A 189 7.45 -8.88 23.48
C ALA A 189 7.08 -8.30 24.85
N VAL A 190 7.92 -8.55 25.85
CA VAL A 190 7.81 -8.02 27.21
C VAL A 190 9.11 -7.35 27.63
N PRO A 191 9.12 -6.46 28.63
CA PRO A 191 10.37 -5.91 29.17
C PRO A 191 11.31 -7.03 29.63
N ALA A 192 12.61 -6.91 29.38
CA ALA A 192 13.59 -7.89 29.85
C ALA A 192 13.60 -8.04 31.38
N SER A 193 13.20 -7.01 32.10
CA SER A 193 13.03 -7.02 33.57
C SER A 193 11.83 -7.81 34.07
N TYR A 194 10.89 -8.16 33.17
CA TYR A 194 9.69 -8.91 33.54
C TYR A 194 10.03 -10.40 33.70
N GLN A 195 10.14 -10.88 34.95
CA GLN A 195 10.60 -12.24 35.27
C GLN A 195 9.48 -13.27 35.41
N LYS A 196 8.21 -12.83 35.42
CA LYS A 196 7.09 -13.75 35.57
C LYS A 196 6.86 -14.56 34.30
N GLN A 197 6.33 -15.78 34.45
CA GLN A 197 5.90 -16.58 33.34
C GLN A 197 4.65 -15.95 32.69
N LEU A 198 4.61 -15.93 31.36
CA LEU A 198 3.48 -15.42 30.64
C LEU A 198 2.27 -16.36 30.77
N GLN A 199 1.19 -15.85 31.35
CA GLN A 199 -0.11 -16.52 31.37
C GLN A 199 -0.93 -16.05 30.16
N ILE A 200 -1.40 -17.00 29.37
CA ILE A 200 -1.92 -16.78 28.02
C ILE A 200 -3.29 -16.13 28.01
N ASP A 201 -4.11 -16.42 29.02
CA ASP A 201 -5.53 -16.03 29.02
C ASP A 201 -5.75 -14.54 29.39
N ALA A 202 -4.70 -13.84 29.83
CA ALA A 202 -4.77 -12.43 30.22
C ALA A 202 -3.53 -11.61 29.82
N GLY A 203 -2.49 -12.23 29.22
CA GLY A 203 -1.18 -11.61 29.09
C GLY A 203 -0.53 -11.37 30.45
N PRO A 204 0.53 -10.55 30.55
CA PRO A 204 1.05 -10.06 31.82
C PRO A 204 -0.03 -9.21 32.53
N ALA A 205 -0.71 -9.78 33.53
CA ALA A 205 -1.85 -9.14 34.20
C ALA A 205 -1.51 -7.79 34.85
N ASP A 206 -0.24 -7.59 35.18
CA ASP A 206 0.31 -6.40 35.85
C ASP A 206 0.89 -5.37 34.86
N LEU A 207 1.04 -5.71 33.57
CA LEU A 207 1.50 -4.78 32.55
C LEU A 207 0.37 -4.40 31.58
N PRO A 208 0.26 -3.12 31.20
CA PRO A 208 -0.69 -2.73 30.16
C PRO A 208 -0.28 -3.29 28.79
N PHE A 209 -1.27 -3.56 27.94
CA PHE A 209 -1.05 -3.96 26.56
C PHE A 209 -0.82 -2.72 25.69
N ILE A 210 0.30 -2.68 24.99
CA ILE A 210 0.64 -1.66 24.00
C ILE A 210 0.07 -2.09 22.67
N ARG A 211 -0.99 -1.40 22.22
CA ARG A 211 -1.71 -1.73 21.00
C ARG A 211 -0.96 -1.21 19.77
N PHE A 212 -1.00 -2.00 18.73
CA PHE A 212 -0.68 -1.52 17.40
C PHE A 212 -1.98 -1.00 16.76
N SER A 213 -1.93 0.20 16.17
CA SER A 213 -3.13 0.90 15.69
C SER A 213 -3.94 0.07 14.70
N ARG A 214 -5.26 0.11 14.86
CA ARG A 214 -6.22 -0.53 13.94
C ARG A 214 -6.24 0.09 12.55
N LEU A 215 -5.61 1.23 12.37
CA LEU A 215 -5.36 1.82 11.05
C LEU A 215 -4.28 1.06 10.27
N THR A 216 -3.55 0.18 10.95
CA THR A 216 -2.56 -0.71 10.32
C THR A 216 -3.16 -2.10 10.09
N GLY A 217 -2.76 -2.76 9.01
CA GLY A 217 -3.20 -4.12 8.76
C GLY A 217 -2.73 -5.12 9.82
N MET A 218 -1.52 -4.91 10.39
CA MET A 218 -1.02 -5.72 11.49
C MET A 218 -1.86 -5.53 12.76
N GLY A 219 -2.20 -4.30 13.11
CA GLY A 219 -3.08 -4.01 14.25
C GLY A 219 -4.44 -4.69 14.12
N GLN A 220 -5.05 -4.65 12.93
CA GLN A 220 -6.32 -5.36 12.67
C GLN A 220 -6.19 -6.88 12.84
N GLN A 221 -5.08 -7.48 12.40
CA GLN A 221 -4.86 -8.92 12.58
C GLN A 221 -4.71 -9.28 14.05
N ILE A 222 -3.94 -8.50 14.81
CA ILE A 222 -3.75 -8.67 16.26
C ILE A 222 -5.10 -8.51 16.99
N GLU A 223 -5.88 -7.48 16.68
CA GLU A 223 -7.19 -7.26 17.31
C GLU A 223 -8.18 -8.40 17.04
N ARG A 224 -8.24 -8.90 15.79
CA ARG A 224 -9.05 -10.09 15.48
C ARG A 224 -8.65 -11.29 16.34
N GLN A 225 -7.36 -11.46 16.58
CA GLN A 225 -6.85 -12.56 17.40
C GLN A 225 -7.18 -12.36 18.89
N ILE A 226 -7.04 -11.15 19.41
CA ILE A 226 -7.44 -10.79 20.78
C ILE A 226 -8.91 -11.12 21.01
N VAL A 227 -9.78 -10.72 20.08
CA VAL A 227 -11.23 -11.02 20.15
C VAL A 227 -11.49 -12.55 20.06
N ARG A 228 -10.84 -13.25 19.12
CA ARG A 228 -10.98 -14.71 18.95
C ARG A 228 -10.59 -15.47 20.20
N LEU A 229 -9.54 -15.07 20.87
CA LEU A 229 -9.03 -15.70 22.08
C LEU A 229 -9.70 -15.20 23.35
N LYS A 230 -10.60 -14.20 23.24
CA LYS A 230 -11.29 -13.54 24.37
C LYS A 230 -10.32 -13.03 25.44
N LEU A 231 -9.20 -12.44 24.99
CA LEU A 231 -8.19 -11.91 25.91
C LEU A 231 -8.69 -10.64 26.59
N GLY A 232 -8.79 -10.66 27.92
CA GLY A 232 -9.13 -9.52 28.76
C GLY A 232 -7.90 -8.63 29.01
N LEU A 233 -7.46 -7.88 27.98
CA LEU A 233 -6.24 -7.09 28.08
C LEU A 233 -6.48 -5.77 28.83
N ARG A 234 -5.60 -5.48 29.79
CA ARG A 234 -5.56 -4.15 30.42
C ARG A 234 -5.19 -3.12 29.35
N GLN A 235 -6.01 -2.08 29.23
CA GLN A 235 -5.75 -1.01 28.28
C GLN A 235 -4.46 -0.27 28.62
N GLY A 236 -3.67 0.02 27.57
CA GLY A 236 -2.45 0.80 27.59
C GLY A 236 -2.52 1.91 26.54
N VAL A 237 -1.43 2.11 25.85
CA VAL A 237 -1.28 3.08 24.76
C VAL A 237 -1.48 2.39 23.39
N GLU A 238 -1.97 3.14 22.42
CA GLU A 238 -2.04 2.75 21.02
C GLU A 238 -0.99 3.54 20.20
N VAL A 239 -0.24 2.86 19.34
CA VAL A 239 0.81 3.45 18.49
C VAL A 239 0.75 2.92 17.07
N GLU A 240 1.27 3.66 16.10
CA GLU A 240 1.22 3.33 14.67
C GLU A 240 2.53 2.78 14.14
N SER A 241 3.62 2.92 14.88
CA SER A 241 4.96 2.46 14.51
C SER A 241 5.40 1.30 15.39
N SER A 242 5.90 0.23 14.76
CA SER A 242 6.50 -0.91 15.47
C SER A 242 7.71 -0.51 16.32
N HIS A 243 8.49 0.47 15.86
CA HIS A 243 9.60 1.00 16.63
C HIS A 243 9.13 1.68 17.94
N GLN A 244 8.09 2.53 17.88
CA GLN A 244 7.49 3.14 19.06
C GLN A 244 6.94 2.07 20.00
N GLN A 245 6.26 1.06 19.47
CA GLN A 245 5.72 -0.05 20.23
C GLN A 245 6.82 -0.77 21.04
N LEU A 246 7.92 -1.15 20.36
CA LEU A 246 9.04 -1.83 20.98
C LEU A 246 9.82 -0.91 21.96
N ALA A 247 9.93 0.39 21.68
CA ALA A 247 10.54 1.36 22.58
C ALA A 247 9.79 1.47 23.91
N LEU A 248 8.45 1.46 23.89
CA LEU A 248 7.62 1.44 25.10
C LEU A 248 7.80 0.14 25.89
N VAL A 249 7.89 -1.01 25.20
CA VAL A 249 8.21 -2.29 25.86
C VAL A 249 9.60 -2.23 26.52
N ALA A 250 10.62 -1.76 25.78
CA ALA A 250 11.97 -1.61 26.28
C ALA A 250 12.08 -0.65 27.48
N ALA A 251 11.19 0.32 27.57
CA ALA A 251 11.08 1.25 28.70
C ALA A 251 10.29 0.67 29.91
N GLY A 252 9.80 -0.57 29.82
CA GLY A 252 9.04 -1.21 30.90
C GLY A 252 7.57 -0.75 31.03
N LEU A 253 7.04 -0.03 30.02
CA LEU A 253 5.71 0.59 30.08
C LEU A 253 4.57 -0.35 29.68
N GLY A 254 4.88 -1.58 29.25
CA GLY A 254 3.87 -2.54 28.87
C GLY A 254 4.44 -3.71 28.08
N TRP A 255 3.57 -4.50 27.50
CA TRP A 255 3.89 -5.64 26.63
C TRP A 255 3.10 -5.58 25.34
N THR A 256 3.54 -6.33 24.34
CA THR A 256 2.86 -6.28 23.03
C THR A 256 2.93 -7.61 22.28
N ILE A 257 2.13 -7.73 21.23
CA ILE A 257 2.24 -8.72 20.17
C ILE A 257 2.87 -8.03 18.96
N THR A 258 3.93 -8.63 18.42
CA THR A 258 4.71 -8.09 17.30
C THR A 258 5.12 -9.21 16.34
N SER A 259 5.99 -8.94 15.38
CA SER A 259 6.47 -9.93 14.42
C SER A 259 8.00 -9.88 14.22
N PRO A 260 8.63 -10.95 13.71
CA PRO A 260 10.08 -10.98 13.47
C PRO A 260 10.61 -9.82 12.63
N VAL A 261 9.91 -9.40 11.57
CA VAL A 261 10.35 -8.26 10.74
C VAL A 261 10.30 -6.93 11.50
N CYS A 262 9.38 -6.78 12.44
CA CYS A 262 9.34 -5.60 13.31
C CYS A 262 10.49 -5.59 14.32
N LEU A 263 10.85 -6.76 14.85
CA LEU A 263 11.99 -6.91 15.74
C LEU A 263 13.31 -6.60 15.02
N SER A 264 13.49 -7.11 13.80
CA SER A 264 14.70 -6.85 13.01
C SER A 264 14.85 -5.39 12.60
N ALA A 265 13.77 -4.62 12.61
CA ALA A 265 13.80 -3.18 12.32
C ALA A 265 14.21 -2.31 13.54
N ALA A 266 14.39 -2.90 14.74
CA ALA A 266 14.77 -2.20 15.95
C ALA A 266 15.80 -3.01 16.79
N PRO A 267 16.95 -3.40 16.20
CA PRO A 267 17.92 -4.30 16.86
C PRO A 267 18.51 -3.72 18.14
N GLU A 268 18.60 -2.40 18.24
CA GLU A 268 19.11 -1.68 19.42
C GLU A 268 18.21 -1.83 20.66
N LEU A 269 16.94 -2.16 20.48
CA LEU A 269 15.99 -2.34 21.58
C LEU A 269 15.98 -3.78 22.12
N LEU A 270 16.42 -4.76 21.34
CA LEU A 270 16.27 -6.19 21.67
C LEU A 270 16.93 -6.58 23.00
N ARG A 271 18.01 -5.92 23.42
CA ARG A 271 18.67 -6.19 24.70
C ARG A 271 17.80 -5.84 25.93
N LYS A 272 16.79 -5.00 25.74
CA LYS A 272 15.87 -4.54 26.79
C LYS A 272 14.51 -5.23 26.73
N ILE A 273 14.35 -6.16 25.79
CA ILE A 273 13.08 -6.84 25.50
C ILE A 273 13.33 -8.35 25.57
N ARG A 274 12.42 -9.07 26.23
CA ARG A 274 12.33 -10.53 26.15
C ARG A 274 11.25 -10.90 25.16
N ILE A 275 11.60 -11.77 24.22
CA ILE A 275 10.71 -12.24 23.16
C ILE A 275 10.35 -13.68 23.44
N GLU A 276 9.06 -14.00 23.35
CA GLU A 276 8.53 -15.35 23.54
C GLU A 276 7.56 -15.74 22.42
N PRO A 277 7.47 -17.03 22.08
CA PRO A 277 6.46 -17.49 21.15
C PRO A 277 5.06 -17.27 21.73
N MET A 278 4.07 -17.11 20.84
CA MET A 278 2.66 -17.11 21.25
C MET A 278 2.34 -18.47 21.92
N PRO A 279 2.02 -18.48 23.21
CA PRO A 279 1.84 -19.73 23.95
C PRO A 279 0.57 -20.47 23.54
N ARG A 280 -0.46 -19.73 23.06
CA ARG A 280 -1.72 -20.27 22.57
C ARG A 280 -2.23 -19.44 21.41
N GLY A 281 -2.96 -20.07 20.47
CA GLY A 281 -3.62 -19.35 19.37
C GLY A 281 -2.61 -18.72 18.43
N ARG A 282 -1.55 -19.46 18.06
CA ARG A 282 -0.59 -19.02 17.05
C ARG A 282 -1.29 -18.53 15.80
N PHE A 283 -0.81 -17.46 15.24
CA PHE A 283 -1.26 -16.91 13.98
C PHE A 283 -0.09 -16.24 13.26
N SER A 284 -0.22 -16.12 11.97
CA SER A 284 0.83 -15.64 11.07
C SER A 284 0.27 -14.62 10.10
N ARG A 285 1.16 -13.99 9.36
CA ARG A 285 0.84 -13.17 8.21
C ARG A 285 1.79 -13.48 7.07
N THR A 286 1.28 -13.42 5.85
CA THR A 286 2.09 -13.52 4.64
C THR A 286 2.50 -12.12 4.19
N VAL A 287 3.80 -11.86 4.10
CA VAL A 287 4.33 -10.67 3.42
C VAL A 287 4.45 -11.00 1.95
N GLN A 288 3.91 -10.11 1.12
CA GLN A 288 3.79 -10.33 -0.31
C GLN A 288 3.98 -9.01 -1.08
N VAL A 289 4.37 -9.14 -2.34
CA VAL A 289 4.32 -8.07 -3.32
C VAL A 289 2.97 -8.14 -4.02
N VAL A 290 2.32 -7.00 -4.12
CA VAL A 290 0.99 -6.84 -4.73
C VAL A 290 1.11 -5.87 -5.89
N SER A 291 0.62 -6.25 -7.05
CA SER A 291 0.54 -5.39 -8.24
C SER A 291 -0.75 -5.65 -9.01
N ARG A 292 -1.03 -4.82 -10.00
CA ARG A 292 -2.13 -5.07 -10.93
C ARG A 292 -1.66 -6.03 -12.01
N THR A 293 -2.50 -7.00 -12.33
CA THR A 293 -2.19 -8.09 -13.27
C THR A 293 -1.69 -7.55 -14.61
N GLY A 294 -0.50 -7.97 -14.98
CA GLY A 294 0.11 -7.68 -16.28
C GLY A 294 0.64 -6.26 -16.47
N GLU A 295 0.40 -5.31 -15.54
CA GLU A 295 0.80 -3.90 -15.74
C GLU A 295 2.31 -3.66 -15.62
N LEU A 296 3.03 -4.49 -14.89
CA LEU A 296 4.47 -4.34 -14.64
C LEU A 296 5.32 -5.51 -15.14
N GLY A 297 4.73 -6.39 -15.98
CA GLY A 297 5.42 -7.57 -16.52
C GLY A 297 6.00 -8.45 -15.40
N ALA A 298 7.27 -8.82 -15.52
CA ALA A 298 7.96 -9.68 -14.54
C ALA A 298 8.49 -8.92 -13.30
N LEU A 299 8.39 -7.59 -13.27
CA LEU A 299 9.01 -6.76 -12.22
C LEU A 299 8.49 -7.08 -10.81
N PRO A 300 7.17 -7.29 -10.56
CA PRO A 300 6.69 -7.66 -9.23
C PRO A 300 7.30 -8.94 -8.68
N GLN A 301 7.45 -9.96 -9.54
CA GLN A 301 8.11 -11.20 -9.17
C GLN A 301 9.61 -10.99 -8.87
N GLN A 302 10.29 -10.13 -9.65
CA GLN A 302 11.69 -9.77 -9.39
C GLN A 302 11.84 -9.07 -8.04
N VAL A 303 10.94 -8.13 -7.72
CA VAL A 303 10.90 -7.46 -6.41
C VAL A 303 10.68 -8.48 -5.29
N ALA A 304 9.75 -9.42 -5.45
CA ALA A 304 9.51 -10.46 -4.44
C ALA A 304 10.76 -11.30 -4.17
N ARG A 305 11.51 -11.69 -5.21
CA ARG A 305 12.78 -12.43 -5.08
C ARG A 305 13.85 -11.61 -4.35
N VAL A 306 14.00 -10.33 -4.69
CA VAL A 306 14.95 -9.44 -4.00
C VAL A 306 14.59 -9.30 -2.53
N CYS A 307 13.29 -9.10 -2.22
CA CYS A 307 12.80 -9.04 -0.85
C CYS A 307 13.08 -10.32 -0.08
N SER A 308 12.77 -11.49 -0.68
CA SER A 308 13.02 -12.80 -0.06
C SER A 308 14.50 -13.00 0.25
N ARG A 309 15.37 -12.76 -0.73
CA ARG A 309 16.81 -12.88 -0.55
C ARG A 309 17.34 -11.93 0.55
N GLN A 310 16.98 -10.66 0.52
CA GLN A 310 17.41 -9.67 1.51
C GLN A 310 16.99 -10.05 2.93
N LEU A 311 15.74 -10.49 3.10
CA LEU A 311 15.25 -10.89 4.42
C LEU A 311 15.90 -12.18 4.91
N LYS A 312 16.04 -13.17 4.03
CA LYS A 312 16.57 -14.50 4.36
C LYS A 312 18.07 -14.48 4.65
N GLU A 313 18.84 -13.73 3.85
CA GLU A 313 20.31 -13.79 3.90
C GLU A 313 20.94 -12.69 4.74
N VAL A 314 20.25 -11.56 4.93
CA VAL A 314 20.81 -10.39 5.59
C VAL A 314 20.03 -9.99 6.86
N THR A 315 18.70 -9.86 6.73
CA THR A 315 17.88 -9.25 7.79
C THR A 315 17.64 -10.18 8.97
N PHE A 316 17.23 -11.42 8.72
CA PHE A 316 16.87 -12.36 9.78
C PHE A 316 18.02 -13.13 10.43
N PRO A 317 19.15 -13.43 9.76
CA PRO A 317 20.22 -14.21 10.39
C PRO A 317 20.72 -13.66 11.74
N PRO A 318 20.94 -12.36 11.94
CA PRO A 318 21.34 -11.84 13.24
C PRO A 318 20.26 -12.03 14.32
N LEU A 319 18.98 -11.99 13.96
CA LEU A 319 17.86 -12.20 14.87
C LEU A 319 17.74 -13.69 15.24
N ILE A 320 17.84 -14.59 14.26
CA ILE A 320 17.78 -16.05 14.44
C ILE A 320 18.98 -16.52 15.26
N GLN A 321 20.17 -15.96 15.05
CA GLN A 321 21.35 -16.29 15.87
C GLN A 321 21.12 -16.00 17.36
N GLN A 322 20.41 -14.91 17.69
CA GLN A 322 20.06 -14.57 19.06
C GLN A 322 18.90 -15.41 19.61
N MET A 323 17.96 -15.80 18.75
CA MET A 323 16.73 -16.52 19.09
C MET A 323 16.45 -17.63 18.06
N PRO A 324 17.15 -18.78 18.12
CA PRO A 324 17.07 -19.84 17.09
C PRO A 324 15.65 -20.37 16.85
N TRP A 325 14.80 -20.39 17.87
CA TRP A 325 13.40 -20.82 17.76
C TRP A 325 12.53 -19.96 16.82
N LEU A 326 12.98 -18.73 16.49
CA LEU A 326 12.28 -17.88 15.50
C LEU A 326 12.33 -18.43 14.09
N GLU A 327 13.31 -19.27 13.75
CA GLU A 327 13.39 -19.90 12.44
C GLU A 327 12.12 -20.74 12.13
N GLU A 328 11.58 -21.41 13.14
CA GLU A 328 10.33 -22.18 13.03
C GLU A 328 9.07 -21.29 12.82
N GLN A 329 9.20 -19.99 13.06
CA GLN A 329 8.12 -19.01 12.86
C GLN A 329 8.15 -18.36 11.47
N ILE A 330 9.09 -18.75 10.61
CA ILE A 330 9.29 -18.14 9.30
C ILE A 330 9.21 -19.22 8.22
N THR A 331 8.34 -19.02 7.24
CA THR A 331 8.21 -19.91 6.07
C THR A 331 8.46 -19.08 4.80
N TRP A 332 9.37 -19.55 3.96
CA TRP A 332 9.74 -18.89 2.71
C TRP A 332 8.88 -19.41 1.55
N HIS A 333 8.45 -18.50 0.64
CA HIS A 333 7.62 -18.83 -0.52
C HIS A 333 8.34 -18.61 -1.86
N ALA A 334 9.49 -17.96 -1.88
CA ALA A 334 10.24 -17.65 -3.11
C ALA A 334 11.68 -18.18 -3.05
#